data_317d4afee657a18106792a6c909377fd
#
_entry.id   317d4afee657a18106792a6c909377fd
#
_cell.length_a   1.000
_cell.length_b   1.000
_cell.length_c   1.000
_cell.angle_alpha   90.00
_cell.angle_beta   90.00
_cell.angle_gamma   90.00
#
_symmetry.space_group_name_H-M   'P 1'
#
loop_
_entity.id
_entity.type
_entity.pdbx_description
1 polymer ?
#
loop_
_entity_poly.entity_id
_entity_poly.type
_entity_poly.pdbx_seq_one_letter_code
_entity_poly.pdbx_strand_id
1 'polypeptide(L)'
;MSSELIKHVSDASFDADVLQADKPVLVDYWAEWCGPCKMIAPILDEVAKDYDGRLQIAKMNVDENREVPAKFGIRGIPTLMLFKGGQLAGTKVGALSKAQLTAFVDGHL
;
A
#
# COMPACT_ATOMS: atom_id res chain seq x y z
N MET A 1 -10.67 -1.03 -11.46
CA MET A 1 -10.28 -2.43 -11.59
C MET A 1 -8.86 -2.62 -11.10
N SER A 2 -8.64 -3.57 -10.21
CA SER A 2 -7.30 -3.76 -9.68
C SER A 2 -6.45 -4.62 -10.61
N SER A 3 -5.15 -4.32 -10.64
CA SER A 3 -4.18 -5.06 -11.41
C SER A 3 -3.90 -6.41 -10.75
N GLU A 4 -3.59 -7.43 -11.56
CA GLU A 4 -3.14 -8.72 -11.05
C GLU A 4 -1.80 -8.60 -10.31
N LEU A 5 -1.07 -7.51 -10.54
CA LEU A 5 0.18 -7.24 -9.86
C LEU A 5 -0.02 -6.73 -8.42
N ILE A 6 -1.25 -6.38 -8.07
CA ILE A 6 -1.58 -5.89 -6.73
C ILE A 6 -2.07 -7.06 -5.88
N LYS A 7 -1.43 -7.22 -4.72
CA LYS A 7 -1.77 -8.29 -3.78
C LYS A 7 -2.75 -7.76 -2.73
N HIS A 8 -3.83 -8.49 -2.50
CA HIS A 8 -4.77 -8.16 -1.43
C HIS A 8 -4.32 -8.90 -0.18
N VAL A 9 -4.01 -8.14 0.88
CA VAL A 9 -3.48 -8.70 2.12
C VAL A 9 -4.48 -8.55 3.25
N SER A 10 -4.37 -9.42 4.24
CA SER A 10 -5.23 -9.45 5.41
C SER A 10 -4.41 -9.38 6.69
N ASP A 11 -5.08 -9.24 7.83
CA ASP A 11 -4.41 -9.34 9.13
C ASP A 11 -3.65 -10.66 9.23
N ALA A 12 -4.25 -11.75 8.76
CA ALA A 12 -3.64 -13.08 8.83
C ALA A 12 -2.43 -13.23 7.90
N SER A 13 -2.47 -12.61 6.71
CA SER A 13 -1.41 -12.76 5.72
C SER A 13 -0.33 -11.69 5.78
N PHE A 14 -0.52 -10.65 6.60
CA PHE A 14 0.35 -9.46 6.59
C PHE A 14 1.81 -9.81 6.87
N ASP A 15 2.06 -10.64 7.86
CA ASP A 15 3.43 -11.00 8.21
C ASP A 15 4.15 -11.66 7.03
N ALA A 16 3.52 -12.69 6.45
CA ALA A 16 4.13 -13.42 5.34
C ALA A 16 4.24 -12.58 4.07
N ASP A 17 3.18 -11.82 3.74
CA ASP A 17 3.10 -11.11 2.47
C ASP A 17 3.84 -9.78 2.48
N VAL A 18 3.97 -9.14 3.63
CA VAL A 18 4.56 -7.80 3.73
C VAL A 18 5.87 -7.83 4.52
N LEU A 19 5.84 -8.31 5.76
CA LEU A 19 7.02 -8.21 6.63
C LEU A 19 8.14 -9.17 6.22
N GLN A 20 7.79 -10.31 5.64
CA GLN A 20 8.77 -11.30 5.19
C GLN A 20 9.03 -11.25 3.69
N ALA A 21 8.51 -10.25 2.99
CA ALA A 21 8.71 -10.12 1.56
C ALA A 21 10.19 -9.83 1.25
N ASP A 22 10.67 -10.36 0.15
CA ASP A 22 12.05 -10.17 -0.29
C ASP A 22 12.27 -8.88 -1.07
N LYS A 23 11.21 -8.17 -1.40
CA LYS A 23 11.29 -6.86 -2.05
C LYS A 23 10.43 -5.86 -1.27
N PRO A 24 10.65 -4.55 -1.47
CA PRO A 24 9.82 -3.53 -0.81
C PRO A 24 8.35 -3.71 -1.14
N VAL A 25 7.49 -3.42 -0.16
CA VAL A 25 6.04 -3.52 -0.30
C VAL A 25 5.41 -2.20 0.07
N LEU A 26 4.60 -1.66 -0.84
CA LEU A 26 3.78 -0.46 -0.57
C LEU A 26 2.39 -0.93 -0.24
N VAL A 27 1.95 -0.68 1.00
CA VAL A 27 0.62 -1.07 1.47
C VAL A 27 -0.32 0.12 1.43
N ASP A 28 -1.44 -0.04 0.74
CA ASP A 28 -2.53 0.93 0.67
C ASP A 28 -3.65 0.50 1.60
N TYR A 29 -3.87 1.26 2.67
CA TYR A 29 -5.00 1.04 3.59
C TYR A 29 -6.20 1.81 3.04
N TRP A 30 -7.28 1.10 2.73
CA TRP A 30 -8.42 1.66 2.00
C TRP A 30 -9.76 1.09 2.47
N ALA A 31 -10.86 1.67 1.99
CA ALA A 31 -12.21 1.14 2.20
C ALA A 31 -13.08 1.46 0.99
N GLU A 32 -14.13 0.67 0.81
CA GLU A 32 -15.06 0.82 -0.32
C GLU A 32 -15.77 2.18 -0.33
N TRP A 33 -16.09 2.71 0.85
CA TRP A 33 -16.80 3.99 0.98
C TRP A 33 -15.89 5.21 0.79
N CYS A 34 -14.61 5.01 0.65
CA CYS A 34 -13.62 6.09 0.64
C CYS A 34 -13.41 6.62 -0.78
N GLY A 35 -13.92 7.83 -1.06
CA GLY A 35 -13.76 8.46 -2.38
C GLY A 35 -12.30 8.67 -2.77
N PRO A 36 -11.48 9.32 -1.90
CA PRO A 36 -10.05 9.51 -2.20
C PRO A 36 -9.30 8.20 -2.45
N CYS A 37 -9.68 7.11 -1.76
CA CYS A 37 -9.09 5.80 -2.00
C CYS A 37 -9.33 5.34 -3.43
N LYS A 38 -10.53 5.56 -3.93
CA LYS A 38 -10.90 5.18 -5.30
C LYS A 38 -10.19 6.04 -6.34
N MET A 39 -9.89 7.29 -6.00
CA MET A 39 -9.16 8.19 -6.90
C MET A 39 -7.74 7.72 -7.15
N ILE A 40 -7.09 7.13 -6.16
CA ILE A 40 -5.70 6.67 -6.33
C ILE A 40 -5.60 5.25 -6.87
N ALA A 41 -6.70 4.50 -6.92
CA ALA A 41 -6.66 3.10 -7.39
C ALA A 41 -6.06 2.96 -8.79
N PRO A 42 -6.47 3.77 -9.81
CA PRO A 42 -5.84 3.69 -11.13
C PRO A 42 -4.35 4.04 -11.11
N ILE A 43 -3.96 4.98 -10.24
CA ILE A 43 -2.55 5.38 -10.09
C ILE A 43 -1.74 4.23 -9.54
N LEU A 44 -2.28 3.51 -8.56
CA LEU A 44 -1.61 2.34 -8.00
C LEU A 44 -1.46 1.23 -9.03
N ASP A 45 -2.46 1.05 -9.91
CA ASP A 45 -2.36 0.07 -10.98
C ASP A 45 -1.21 0.42 -11.93
N GLU A 46 -1.03 1.70 -12.26
CA GLU A 46 0.08 2.15 -13.12
C GLU A 46 1.43 1.94 -12.42
N VAL A 47 1.53 2.32 -11.16
CA VAL A 47 2.77 2.18 -10.39
C VAL A 47 3.12 0.69 -10.25
N ALA A 48 2.13 -0.17 -10.04
CA ALA A 48 2.37 -1.61 -9.96
C ALA A 48 3.03 -2.15 -11.24
N LYS A 49 2.61 -1.65 -12.41
CA LYS A 49 3.21 -2.03 -13.69
C LYS A 49 4.60 -1.44 -13.86
N ASP A 50 4.75 -0.16 -13.55
CA ASP A 50 6.02 0.56 -13.74
C ASP A 50 7.14 -0.02 -12.86
N TYR A 51 6.79 -0.54 -11.69
CA TYR A 51 7.76 -1.06 -10.71
C TYR A 51 7.74 -2.57 -10.58
N ASP A 52 7.11 -3.27 -11.52
CA ASP A 52 7.03 -4.72 -11.49
C ASP A 52 8.43 -5.33 -11.36
N GLY A 53 8.60 -6.24 -10.43
CA GLY A 53 9.88 -6.85 -10.13
C GLY A 53 10.73 -6.09 -9.10
N ARG A 54 10.43 -4.82 -8.84
CA ARG A 54 11.18 -3.99 -7.89
C ARG A 54 10.39 -3.60 -6.65
N LEU A 55 9.08 -3.57 -6.77
CA LEU A 55 8.17 -3.15 -5.71
C LEU A 55 6.89 -3.98 -5.80
N GLN A 56 6.41 -4.45 -4.67
CA GLN A 56 5.11 -5.09 -4.58
C GLN A 56 4.11 -4.08 -4.06
N ILE A 57 3.00 -3.88 -4.77
CA ILE A 57 1.87 -3.10 -4.26
C ILE A 57 0.92 -4.06 -3.56
N ALA A 58 0.48 -3.69 -2.37
CA ALA A 58 -0.50 -4.46 -1.60
C ALA A 58 -1.63 -3.56 -1.15
N LYS A 59 -2.84 -4.10 -1.02
CA LYS A 59 -4.00 -3.39 -0.53
C LYS A 59 -4.58 -4.09 0.67
N MET A 60 -4.95 -3.33 1.69
CA MET A 60 -5.62 -3.84 2.89
C MET A 60 -6.90 -3.07 3.14
N ASN A 61 -8.04 -3.74 3.08
CA ASN A 61 -9.35 -3.15 3.38
C ASN A 61 -9.47 -3.02 4.89
N VAL A 62 -9.61 -1.78 5.40
CA VAL A 62 -9.61 -1.54 6.86
C VAL A 62 -10.93 -1.95 7.52
N ASP A 63 -12.01 -2.10 6.76
CA ASP A 63 -13.28 -2.57 7.32
C ASP A 63 -13.25 -4.08 7.59
N GLU A 64 -12.45 -4.81 6.82
CA GLU A 64 -12.30 -6.26 6.96
C GLU A 64 -11.12 -6.66 7.83
N ASN A 65 -10.20 -5.74 8.07
CA ASN A 65 -8.94 -6.02 8.78
C ASN A 65 -8.69 -4.91 9.78
N ARG A 66 -8.82 -5.20 11.06
CA ARG A 66 -8.73 -4.19 12.11
C ARG A 66 -7.45 -4.24 12.92
N GLU A 67 -6.77 -5.39 12.94
CA GLU A 67 -5.59 -5.57 13.77
C GLU A 67 -4.38 -4.80 13.25
N VAL A 68 -4.03 -4.98 11.97
CA VAL A 68 -2.86 -4.30 11.40
C VAL A 68 -3.04 -2.78 11.36
N PRO A 69 -4.20 -2.25 10.89
CA PRO A 69 -4.39 -0.80 10.94
C PRO A 69 -4.27 -0.22 12.35
N ALA A 70 -4.81 -0.90 13.36
CA ALA A 70 -4.70 -0.45 14.74
C ALA A 70 -3.25 -0.47 15.22
N LYS A 71 -2.51 -1.51 14.86
CA LYS A 71 -1.10 -1.65 15.25
C LYS A 71 -0.25 -0.49 14.73
N PHE A 72 -0.51 -0.02 13.52
CA PHE A 72 0.25 1.06 12.92
C PHE A 72 -0.40 2.44 13.11
N GLY A 73 -1.48 2.52 13.88
CA GLY A 73 -2.11 3.78 14.20
C GLY A 73 -2.78 4.47 13.02
N ILE A 74 -3.35 3.71 12.10
CA ILE A 74 -4.02 4.25 10.93
C ILE A 74 -5.28 4.98 11.37
N ARG A 75 -5.37 6.28 11.09
CA ARG A 75 -6.53 7.11 11.46
C ARG A 75 -7.29 7.66 10.27
N GLY A 76 -6.59 7.90 9.18
CA GLY A 76 -7.19 8.40 7.96
C GLY A 76 -6.86 7.50 6.79
N ILE A 77 -7.73 7.47 5.79
CA ILE A 77 -7.52 6.70 4.58
C ILE A 77 -7.76 7.57 3.36
N PRO A 78 -7.02 7.33 2.27
CA PRO A 78 -6.00 6.30 2.15
C PRO A 78 -4.74 6.65 2.95
N THR A 79 -4.11 5.64 3.49
CA THR A 79 -2.77 5.75 4.05
C THR A 79 -1.88 4.77 3.31
N LEU A 80 -0.72 5.23 2.88
CA LEU A 80 0.26 4.43 2.15
C LEU A 80 1.49 4.24 3.02
N MET A 81 1.87 3.00 3.28
CA MET A 81 3.05 2.67 4.06
C MET A 81 3.99 1.81 3.24
N LEU A 82 5.24 2.24 3.14
CA LEU A 82 6.28 1.49 2.45
C LEU A 82 7.09 0.70 3.45
N PHE A 83 7.10 -0.61 3.29
CA PHE A 83 7.88 -1.54 4.10
C PHE A 83 9.07 -2.05 3.32
N LYS A 84 10.23 -2.09 3.96
CA LYS A 84 11.46 -2.53 3.34
C LYS A 84 12.23 -3.39 4.34
N GLY A 85 12.49 -4.63 3.96
CA GLY A 85 13.17 -5.56 4.87
C GLY A 85 12.40 -5.81 6.16
N GLY A 86 11.07 -5.82 6.09
CA GLY A 86 10.21 -6.04 7.25
C GLY A 86 10.02 -4.83 8.16
N GLN A 87 10.55 -3.66 7.76
CA GLN A 87 10.46 -2.45 8.57
C GLN A 87 9.74 -1.34 7.83
N LEU A 88 8.98 -0.55 8.57
CA LEU A 88 8.30 0.61 8.01
C LEU A 88 9.34 1.68 7.65
N ALA A 89 9.42 2.00 6.35
CA ALA A 89 10.40 2.97 5.84
C ALA A 89 9.79 4.36 5.63
N GLY A 90 8.50 4.44 5.33
CA GLY A 90 7.85 5.74 5.12
C GLY A 90 6.33 5.63 5.08
N THR A 91 5.68 6.76 5.30
CA THR A 91 4.21 6.84 5.36
C THR A 91 3.74 8.11 4.65
N LYS A 92 2.67 7.97 3.86
CA LYS A 92 1.94 9.10 3.27
C LYS A 92 0.47 8.94 3.55
N VAL A 93 -0.19 10.03 3.92
CA VAL A 93 -1.63 10.04 4.21
C VAL A 93 -2.33 10.90 3.16
N GLY A 94 -3.46 10.41 2.65
CA GLY A 94 -4.27 11.13 1.69
C GLY A 94 -3.98 10.73 0.24
N ALA A 95 -4.82 11.20 -0.66
CA ALA A 95 -4.66 10.92 -2.08
C ALA A 95 -3.46 11.68 -2.63
N LEU A 96 -2.62 10.97 -3.37
CA LEU A 96 -1.43 11.54 -4.00
C LEU A 96 -1.57 11.51 -5.51
N SER A 97 -0.93 12.47 -6.19
CA SER A 97 -0.74 12.38 -7.64
C SER A 97 0.24 11.26 -7.95
N LYS A 98 0.26 10.81 -9.20
CA LYS A 98 1.24 9.80 -9.62
C LYS A 98 2.66 10.29 -9.40
N ALA A 99 2.94 11.57 -9.71
CA ALA A 99 4.27 12.14 -9.51
C ALA A 99 4.69 12.14 -8.05
N GLN A 100 3.77 12.48 -7.13
CA GLN A 100 4.05 12.46 -5.70
C GLN A 100 4.31 11.04 -5.20
N LEU A 101 3.51 10.09 -5.66
CA LEU A 101 3.66 8.69 -5.26
C LEU A 101 4.97 8.11 -5.78
N THR A 102 5.30 8.39 -7.04
CA THR A 102 6.56 7.95 -7.65
C THR A 102 7.76 8.51 -6.91
N ALA A 103 7.72 9.80 -6.56
CA ALA A 103 8.81 10.43 -5.80
C ALA A 103 8.96 9.78 -4.42
N PHE A 104 7.85 9.47 -3.76
CA PHE A 104 7.87 8.80 -2.46
C PHE A 104 8.52 7.42 -2.57
N VAL A 105 8.10 6.63 -3.55
CA VAL A 105 8.63 5.29 -3.77
C VAL A 105 10.12 5.35 -4.10
N ASP A 106 10.51 6.20 -5.06
CA ASP A 106 11.89 6.31 -5.51
C ASP A 106 12.82 6.75 -4.37
N GLY A 107 12.32 7.57 -3.45
CA GLY A 107 13.10 8.01 -2.30
C GLY A 107 13.47 6.90 -1.33
N HIS A 108 12.81 5.74 -1.42
CA HIS A 108 13.02 4.61 -0.51
C HIS A 108 13.55 3.35 -1.18
N LEU A 109 13.66 3.33 -2.50
CA LEU A 109 14.17 2.14 -3.22
C LEU A 109 15.71 2.12 -3.38
#